data_c685e36ba963d628b61a472a8eae8bca
#
_entry.id   c685e36ba963d628b61a472a8eae8bca
#
_cell.length_a   1.000
_cell.length_b   1.000
_cell.length_c   1.000
_cell.angle_alpha   90.00
_cell.angle_beta   90.00
_cell.angle_gamma   90.00
#
_symmetry.space_group_name_H-M   'P 1'
#
loop_
_entity.id
_entity.type
_entity.pdbx_description
1 polymer ?
#
loop_
_entity_poly.entity_id
_entity_poly.type
_entity_poly.pdbx_seq_one_letter_code
_entity_poly.pdbx_strand_id
1 'polypeptide(L)'
;KSITGAEEQILKSFAGIFRQHDPDVICMGDAYSKLPFLQSRLSSYRISCPLNRWDDHKIRYKGGRSYWSYGQVRYQDYAVRLRGRFLVDKNSFVGTECDPEGIAEMAYLSGTLYQQTASRSFGAVFQTALIRLMIRRGYLVPYKEKPTDKPLSMLEMVKCDRGGHYDDPVVGFHKDVAEIDFTSMYPWLIYNHNISADTILSDKGPFERIPDVPVRISLAHKGLIPSALKPFIDRRMHYKKNPTELNKRRAKGLKWVLVSCYGYLKFREFKLGIPTSHMAICALSRETLVDMIRLAQDKGFEVVNAIVDSLYIKRRDNKKITEKEVKDFCREIELYTGIPISFEGIFKWMVFLPSVIDKERPL
;
A
#
# COMPACT_ATOMS: atom_id res chain seq x y z
N LYS A 1 9.33 28.61 -10.71
CA LYS A 1 9.39 29.86 -11.52
C LYS A 1 8.63 29.60 -12.81
N SER A 2 7.71 30.48 -13.23
CA SER A 2 7.09 30.46 -14.55
C SER A 2 8.01 31.13 -15.57
N ILE A 3 8.05 30.60 -16.79
CA ILE A 3 8.77 31.20 -17.91
C ILE A 3 7.69 31.72 -18.86
N THR A 4 7.74 33.01 -19.17
CA THR A 4 6.78 33.68 -20.07
C THR A 4 7.51 34.40 -21.20
N GLY A 5 6.88 34.58 -22.35
CA GLY A 5 7.46 35.27 -23.52
C GLY A 5 7.14 34.57 -24.83
N ALA A 6 7.83 34.94 -25.90
CA ALA A 6 7.75 34.23 -27.17
C ALA A 6 8.24 32.80 -27.06
N GLU A 7 7.69 31.86 -27.84
CA GLU A 7 8.01 30.43 -27.73
C GLU A 7 9.52 30.14 -27.78
N GLU A 8 10.24 30.79 -28.69
CA GLU A 8 11.69 30.60 -28.80
C GLU A 8 12.43 31.02 -27.53
N GLN A 9 12.01 32.10 -26.90
CA GLN A 9 12.60 32.59 -25.64
C GLN A 9 12.29 31.62 -24.50
N ILE A 10 11.06 31.09 -24.42
CA ILE A 10 10.67 30.08 -23.43
C ILE A 10 11.53 28.84 -23.58
N LEU A 11 11.71 28.31 -24.80
CA LEU A 11 12.52 27.12 -25.08
C LEU A 11 14.02 27.34 -24.80
N LYS A 12 14.57 28.50 -25.13
CA LYS A 12 15.96 28.86 -24.78
C LYS A 12 16.17 28.93 -23.27
N SER A 13 15.25 29.59 -22.56
CA SER A 13 15.29 29.68 -21.10
C SER A 13 15.16 28.32 -20.43
N PHE A 14 14.21 27.49 -20.90
CA PHE A 14 14.06 26.13 -20.44
C PHE A 14 15.35 25.31 -20.62
N ALA A 15 15.93 25.31 -21.83
CA ALA A 15 17.16 24.57 -22.12
C ALA A 15 18.34 25.09 -21.27
N GLY A 16 18.43 26.40 -21.01
CA GLY A 16 19.44 26.99 -20.13
C GLY A 16 19.30 26.52 -18.70
N ILE A 17 18.08 26.59 -18.12
CA ILE A 17 17.78 26.12 -16.77
C ILE A 17 18.05 24.62 -16.68
N PHE A 18 17.63 23.85 -17.67
CA PHE A 18 17.81 22.40 -17.69
C PHE A 18 19.30 22.00 -17.68
N ARG A 19 20.16 22.70 -18.46
CA ARG A 19 21.61 22.48 -18.42
C ARG A 19 22.23 22.88 -17.08
N GLN A 20 21.80 24.01 -16.51
CA GLN A 20 22.31 24.51 -15.24
C GLN A 20 22.03 23.56 -14.08
N HIS A 21 20.84 22.99 -14.02
CA HIS A 21 20.43 22.10 -12.94
C HIS A 21 20.82 20.63 -13.15
N ASP A 22 21.02 20.21 -14.39
CA ASP A 22 21.36 18.83 -14.79
C ASP A 22 20.62 17.75 -13.97
N PRO A 23 19.27 17.74 -13.96
CA PRO A 23 18.49 16.93 -13.04
C PRO A 23 18.67 15.42 -13.27
N ASP A 24 18.85 14.63 -12.20
CA ASP A 24 18.84 13.16 -12.27
C ASP A 24 17.45 12.58 -12.47
N VAL A 25 16.44 13.24 -11.93
CA VAL A 25 15.03 12.83 -12.00
C VAL A 25 14.20 13.94 -12.60
N ILE A 26 13.46 13.63 -13.65
CA ILE A 26 12.48 14.52 -14.27
C ILE A 26 11.08 14.03 -13.90
N CYS A 27 10.27 14.91 -13.31
CA CYS A 27 8.86 14.64 -13.01
C CYS A 27 8.00 15.45 -13.97
N MET A 28 7.16 14.79 -14.77
CA MET A 28 6.22 15.48 -15.65
C MET A 28 4.95 14.64 -15.84
N GLY A 29 3.81 15.31 -16.01
CA GLY A 29 2.57 14.63 -16.38
C GLY A 29 2.48 14.43 -17.88
N ASP A 30 1.97 13.26 -18.29
CA ASP A 30 1.79 12.89 -19.69
C ASP A 30 3.08 12.98 -20.52
N ALA A 31 4.13 12.33 -19.99
CA ALA A 31 5.45 12.35 -20.60
C ALA A 31 5.47 11.75 -22.00
N TYR A 32 4.57 10.81 -22.30
CA TYR A 32 4.53 10.13 -23.59
C TYR A 32 4.15 11.05 -24.75
N SER A 33 3.20 11.96 -24.54
CA SER A 33 2.79 12.94 -25.57
C SER A 33 3.62 14.22 -25.51
N LYS A 34 3.91 14.72 -24.30
CA LYS A 34 4.59 16.01 -24.12
C LYS A 34 6.06 16.01 -24.47
N LEU A 35 6.79 14.91 -24.23
CA LEU A 35 8.22 14.85 -24.58
C LEU A 35 8.50 14.87 -26.09
N PRO A 36 7.79 14.10 -26.94
CA PRO A 36 7.96 14.22 -28.40
C PRO A 36 7.61 15.60 -28.91
N PHE A 37 6.52 16.23 -28.38
CA PHE A 37 6.16 17.59 -28.70
C PHE A 37 7.29 18.56 -28.35
N LEU A 38 7.81 18.52 -27.13
CA LEU A 38 8.92 19.37 -26.69
C LEU A 38 10.17 19.16 -27.57
N GLN A 39 10.52 17.91 -27.89
CA GLN A 39 11.65 17.62 -28.78
C GLN A 39 11.44 18.22 -30.18
N SER A 40 10.24 18.09 -30.75
CA SER A 40 9.90 18.66 -32.05
C SER A 40 10.05 20.18 -32.04
N ARG A 41 9.53 20.86 -31.00
CA ARG A 41 9.62 22.34 -30.87
C ARG A 41 11.07 22.81 -30.71
N LEU A 42 11.84 22.14 -29.83
CA LEU A 42 13.28 22.43 -29.66
C LEU A 42 14.04 22.29 -31.01
N SER A 43 13.74 21.23 -31.77
CA SER A 43 14.37 20.99 -33.07
C SER A 43 13.99 22.05 -34.10
N SER A 44 12.72 22.51 -34.13
CA SER A 44 12.25 23.54 -35.07
C SER A 44 13.02 24.88 -34.89
N TYR A 45 13.39 25.20 -33.63
CA TYR A 45 14.19 26.39 -33.33
C TYR A 45 15.69 26.12 -33.26
N ARG A 46 16.16 24.91 -33.60
CA ARG A 46 17.57 24.48 -33.51
C ARG A 46 18.18 24.68 -32.12
N ILE A 47 17.37 24.51 -31.07
CA ILE A 47 17.78 24.63 -29.68
C ILE A 47 18.18 23.25 -29.18
N SER A 48 19.45 23.08 -28.80
CA SER A 48 19.95 21.88 -28.15
C SER A 48 19.49 21.88 -26.68
N CYS A 49 18.86 20.78 -26.25
CA CYS A 49 18.53 20.53 -24.84
C CYS A 49 18.90 19.08 -24.49
N PRO A 50 19.77 18.83 -23.51
CA PRO A 50 20.27 17.49 -23.18
C PRO A 50 19.24 16.74 -22.34
N LEU A 51 18.06 16.41 -22.90
CA LEU A 51 17.03 15.60 -22.25
C LEU A 51 17.56 14.20 -21.89
N ASN A 52 18.37 13.59 -22.75
CA ASN A 52 19.29 12.49 -22.40
C ASN A 52 20.65 13.06 -21.99
N ARG A 53 21.36 12.40 -21.06
CA ARG A 53 22.78 12.68 -20.77
C ARG A 53 23.72 12.04 -21.81
N TRP A 54 23.27 11.00 -22.48
CA TRP A 54 24.04 10.30 -23.51
C TRP A 54 23.48 10.67 -24.89
N ASP A 55 24.17 11.55 -25.57
CA ASP A 55 23.73 12.20 -26.83
C ASP A 55 23.55 11.21 -28.00
N ASP A 56 24.27 10.09 -27.98
CA ASP A 56 24.22 9.03 -28.98
C ASP A 56 22.97 8.13 -28.87
N HIS A 57 22.14 8.31 -27.82
CA HIS A 57 20.99 7.47 -27.53
C HIS A 57 19.67 8.21 -27.72
N LYS A 58 18.78 7.63 -28.53
CA LYS A 58 17.40 8.13 -28.67
C LYS A 58 16.56 7.87 -27.42
N ILE A 59 15.66 8.77 -27.11
CA ILE A 59 14.60 8.55 -26.11
C ILE A 59 13.76 7.37 -26.56
N ARG A 60 13.50 6.43 -25.66
CA ARG A 60 12.69 5.24 -25.96
C ARG A 60 11.25 5.44 -25.54
N TYR A 61 10.36 5.34 -26.50
CA TYR A 61 8.93 5.37 -26.32
C TYR A 61 8.36 3.94 -26.41
N LYS A 62 7.59 3.52 -25.42
CA LYS A 62 6.88 2.24 -25.42
C LYS A 62 5.39 2.53 -25.42
N GLY A 63 4.68 2.12 -26.46
CA GLY A 63 3.22 2.25 -26.54
C GLY A 63 2.49 1.50 -25.43
N GLY A 64 1.32 1.98 -25.10
CA GLY A 64 0.41 1.28 -24.22
C GLY A 64 -0.11 -0.01 -24.86
N ARG A 65 -0.59 -0.93 -24.02
CA ARG A 65 -1.21 -2.18 -24.49
C ARG A 65 -2.33 -2.60 -23.56
N SER A 66 -3.39 -3.13 -24.16
CA SER A 66 -4.42 -3.84 -23.41
C SER A 66 -3.97 -5.26 -23.10
N TYR A 67 -4.37 -5.77 -21.94
CA TYR A 67 -4.19 -7.16 -21.56
C TYR A 67 -5.36 -7.63 -20.72
N TRP A 68 -5.64 -8.92 -20.80
CA TRP A 68 -6.73 -9.53 -20.04
C TRP A 68 -6.25 -9.93 -18.65
N SER A 69 -7.00 -9.56 -17.60
CA SER A 69 -6.70 -9.94 -16.22
C SER A 69 -7.98 -9.90 -15.37
N TYR A 70 -8.23 -10.94 -14.58
CA TYR A 70 -9.42 -11.07 -13.72
C TYR A 70 -10.76 -10.93 -14.47
N GLY A 71 -10.87 -11.51 -15.64
CA GLY A 71 -12.10 -11.39 -16.45
C GLY A 71 -12.37 -10.00 -17.02
N GLN A 72 -11.39 -9.10 -16.95
CA GLN A 72 -11.47 -7.72 -17.42
C GLN A 72 -10.31 -7.37 -18.35
N VAL A 73 -10.59 -6.55 -19.35
CA VAL A 73 -9.54 -5.91 -20.15
C VAL A 73 -8.92 -4.80 -19.31
N ARG A 74 -7.60 -4.90 -19.07
CA ARG A 74 -6.81 -3.87 -18.41
C ARG A 74 -5.88 -3.23 -19.41
N TYR A 75 -5.56 -1.98 -19.18
CA TYR A 75 -4.64 -1.21 -20.01
C TYR A 75 -3.33 -0.96 -19.26
N GLN A 76 -2.21 -1.25 -19.93
CA GLN A 76 -0.88 -0.85 -19.47
C GLN A 76 -0.53 0.45 -20.18
N ASP A 77 -0.28 1.48 -19.40
CA ASP A 77 0.02 2.81 -19.88
C ASP A 77 1.30 2.90 -20.71
N TYR A 78 1.42 3.97 -21.45
CA TYR A 78 2.62 4.34 -22.18
C TYR A 78 3.80 4.51 -21.24
N ALA A 79 5.01 4.28 -21.72
CA ALA A 79 6.23 4.51 -20.95
C ALA A 79 7.29 5.21 -21.80
N VAL A 80 7.94 6.18 -21.18
CA VAL A 80 9.08 6.87 -21.79
C VAL A 80 10.33 6.59 -20.96
N ARG A 81 11.45 6.34 -21.61
CA ARG A 81 12.74 6.09 -20.94
C ARG A 81 13.80 7.00 -21.51
N LEU A 82 14.36 7.79 -20.63
CA LEU A 82 15.55 8.58 -20.89
C LEU A 82 16.82 7.76 -20.66
N ARG A 83 17.93 8.24 -21.16
CA ARG A 83 19.26 7.68 -20.95
C ARG A 83 20.10 8.61 -20.09
N GLY A 84 20.66 8.05 -19.00
CA GLY A 84 21.42 8.79 -18.02
C GLY A 84 20.57 9.64 -17.06
N ARG A 85 19.22 9.53 -17.15
CA ARG A 85 18.26 10.20 -16.27
C ARG A 85 17.08 9.31 -15.99
N PHE A 86 16.33 9.60 -14.95
CA PHE A 86 15.06 8.95 -14.64
C PHE A 86 13.89 9.86 -14.97
N LEU A 87 12.81 9.25 -15.42
CA LEU A 87 11.56 9.94 -15.70
C LEU A 87 10.44 9.36 -14.83
N VAL A 88 9.77 10.22 -14.08
CA VAL A 88 8.57 9.89 -13.30
C VAL A 88 7.38 10.54 -13.98
N ASP A 89 6.48 9.74 -14.52
CA ASP A 89 5.24 10.23 -15.09
C ASP A 89 4.22 10.46 -13.96
N LYS A 90 3.84 11.72 -13.77
CA LYS A 90 2.88 12.15 -12.74
C LYS A 90 1.44 11.70 -13.02
N ASN A 91 1.14 11.19 -14.21
CA ASN A 91 -0.15 10.57 -14.52
C ASN A 91 -0.17 9.07 -14.19
N SER A 92 0.98 8.44 -13.96
CA SER A 92 1.03 7.07 -13.48
C SER A 92 0.62 7.00 -12.00
N PHE A 93 0.01 5.87 -11.58
CA PHE A 93 -0.41 5.71 -10.19
C PHE A 93 0.76 5.90 -9.19
N VAL A 94 1.92 5.33 -9.48
CA VAL A 94 3.11 5.52 -8.65
C VAL A 94 3.59 6.97 -8.67
N GLY A 95 3.59 7.62 -9.83
CA GLY A 95 4.01 9.02 -9.95
C GLY A 95 3.04 10.02 -9.30
N THR A 96 1.73 9.69 -9.23
CA THR A 96 0.71 10.48 -8.52
C THR A 96 0.87 10.33 -7.00
N GLU A 97 1.02 9.09 -6.55
CA GLU A 97 0.99 8.77 -5.11
C GLU A 97 2.34 8.90 -4.42
N CYS A 98 3.45 8.85 -5.16
CA CYS A 98 4.78 8.88 -4.58
C CYS A 98 5.65 10.02 -5.08
N ASP A 99 6.39 10.59 -4.15
CA ASP A 99 7.49 11.49 -4.48
C ASP A 99 8.74 10.70 -4.91
N PRO A 100 9.70 11.33 -5.62
CA PRO A 100 10.93 10.68 -6.05
C PRO A 100 11.68 9.93 -4.95
N GLU A 101 11.68 10.46 -3.73
CA GLU A 101 12.33 9.87 -2.57
C GLU A 101 11.62 8.59 -2.07
N GLY A 102 10.28 8.55 -2.18
CA GLY A 102 9.50 7.34 -1.90
C GLY A 102 9.77 6.24 -2.94
N ILE A 103 9.89 6.62 -4.21
CA ILE A 103 10.26 5.69 -5.30
C ILE A 103 11.68 5.14 -5.07
N ALA A 104 12.63 5.99 -4.66
CA ALA A 104 14.00 5.56 -4.36
C ALA A 104 14.04 4.56 -3.19
N GLU A 105 13.26 4.80 -2.15
CA GLU A 105 13.18 3.91 -0.99
C GLU A 105 12.59 2.55 -1.36
N MET A 106 11.53 2.53 -2.16
CA MET A 106 10.95 1.29 -2.69
C MET A 106 11.94 0.53 -3.59
N ALA A 107 12.65 1.23 -4.45
CA ALA A 107 13.67 0.66 -5.33
C ALA A 107 14.80 0.01 -4.52
N TYR A 108 15.28 0.70 -3.50
CA TYR A 108 16.33 0.20 -2.60
C TYR A 108 15.92 -1.08 -1.88
N LEU A 109 14.73 -1.09 -1.25
CA LEU A 109 14.27 -2.25 -0.47
C LEU A 109 13.95 -3.45 -1.36
N SER A 110 13.34 -3.23 -2.52
CA SER A 110 13.01 -4.32 -3.44
C SER A 110 14.20 -4.83 -4.25
N GLY A 111 15.23 -4.00 -4.43
CA GLY A 111 16.32 -4.24 -5.37
C GLY A 111 15.90 -4.08 -6.83
N THR A 112 14.82 -3.34 -7.08
CA THR A 112 14.36 -2.98 -8.42
C THR A 112 15.08 -1.69 -8.87
N LEU A 113 15.33 -1.56 -10.17
CA LEU A 113 15.87 -0.31 -10.70
C LEU A 113 14.87 0.84 -10.51
N TYR A 114 15.36 2.04 -10.20
CA TYR A 114 14.52 3.22 -9.95
C TYR A 114 13.46 3.45 -11.04
N GLN A 115 13.90 3.47 -12.32
CA GLN A 115 13.00 3.68 -13.45
C GLN A 115 11.93 2.58 -13.59
N GLN A 116 12.26 1.36 -13.21
CA GLN A 116 11.28 0.28 -13.20
C GLN A 116 10.27 0.44 -12.06
N THR A 117 10.73 0.85 -10.89
CA THR A 117 9.87 1.13 -9.74
C THR A 117 8.89 2.26 -10.05
N ALA A 118 9.34 3.34 -10.70
CA ALA A 118 8.51 4.47 -11.12
C ALA A 118 7.39 4.11 -12.12
N SER A 119 7.53 2.98 -12.83
CA SER A 119 6.60 2.58 -13.91
C SER A 119 5.89 1.24 -13.68
N ARG A 120 5.98 0.67 -12.47
CA ARG A 120 5.35 -0.61 -12.11
C ARG A 120 4.33 -0.44 -10.99
N SER A 121 3.47 -1.44 -10.79
CA SER A 121 2.58 -1.48 -9.64
C SER A 121 3.36 -1.73 -8.34
N PHE A 122 2.81 -1.27 -7.21
CA PHE A 122 3.39 -1.49 -5.88
C PHE A 122 3.54 -2.98 -5.54
N GLY A 123 2.59 -3.81 -5.97
CA GLY A 123 2.71 -5.25 -5.78
C GLY A 123 3.82 -5.89 -6.60
N ALA A 124 4.15 -5.36 -7.78
CA ALA A 124 5.32 -5.82 -8.54
C ALA A 124 6.63 -5.47 -7.81
N VAL A 125 6.67 -4.35 -7.09
CA VAL A 125 7.78 -3.99 -6.20
C VAL A 125 7.94 -5.02 -5.08
N PHE A 126 6.84 -5.33 -4.38
CA PHE A 126 6.83 -6.35 -3.32
C PHE A 126 7.19 -7.74 -3.85
N GLN A 127 6.64 -8.15 -5.00
CA GLN A 127 7.00 -9.44 -5.62
C GLN A 127 8.50 -9.51 -5.96
N THR A 128 9.11 -8.42 -6.40
CA THR A 128 10.56 -8.40 -6.69
C THR A 128 11.37 -8.58 -5.39
N ALA A 129 10.97 -7.92 -4.29
CA ALA A 129 11.60 -8.12 -2.99
C ALA A 129 11.51 -9.58 -2.51
N LEU A 130 10.33 -10.20 -2.67
CA LEU A 130 10.11 -11.61 -2.35
C LEU A 130 10.98 -12.53 -3.20
N ILE A 131 11.01 -12.35 -4.52
CA ILE A 131 11.85 -13.14 -5.42
C ILE A 131 13.33 -13.00 -5.04
N ARG A 132 13.80 -11.80 -4.75
CA ARG A 132 15.18 -11.54 -4.31
C ARG A 132 15.50 -12.28 -3.01
N LEU A 133 14.57 -12.30 -2.05
CA LEU A 133 14.72 -13.05 -0.81
C LEU A 133 14.79 -14.55 -1.08
N MET A 134 13.89 -15.09 -1.93
CA MET A 134 13.89 -16.50 -2.30
C MET A 134 15.24 -16.93 -2.89
N ILE A 135 15.75 -16.19 -3.87
CA ILE A 135 17.04 -16.48 -4.52
C ILE A 135 18.17 -16.44 -3.49
N ARG A 136 18.20 -15.42 -2.60
CA ARG A 136 19.23 -15.31 -1.55
C ARG A 136 19.22 -16.46 -0.55
N ARG A 137 18.05 -17.05 -0.30
CA ARG A 137 17.88 -18.23 0.58
C ARG A 137 18.02 -19.56 -0.16
N GLY A 138 18.38 -19.58 -1.45
CA GLY A 138 18.52 -20.79 -2.25
C GLY A 138 17.21 -21.45 -2.67
N TYR A 139 16.08 -20.75 -2.58
CA TYR A 139 14.81 -21.27 -3.04
C TYR A 139 14.63 -21.08 -4.56
N LEU A 140 14.04 -22.07 -5.21
CA LEU A 140 13.59 -21.96 -6.59
C LEU A 140 12.36 -21.03 -6.67
N VAL A 141 12.38 -20.15 -7.66
CA VAL A 141 11.24 -19.26 -7.92
C VAL A 141 10.28 -19.96 -8.88
N PRO A 142 8.99 -20.17 -8.53
CA PRO A 142 8.01 -20.78 -9.41
C PRO A 142 7.91 -20.01 -10.75
N TYR A 143 8.10 -20.70 -11.87
CA TYR A 143 8.03 -20.06 -13.19
C TYR A 143 6.59 -19.98 -13.70
N LYS A 144 5.97 -21.11 -14.00
CA LYS A 144 4.57 -21.21 -14.45
C LYS A 144 3.68 -21.84 -13.39
N GLU A 145 4.18 -22.86 -12.72
CA GLU A 145 3.50 -23.51 -11.62
C GLU A 145 3.49 -22.65 -10.39
N LYS A 146 2.44 -22.74 -9.62
CA LYS A 146 2.23 -22.01 -8.37
C LYS A 146 1.95 -22.99 -7.26
N PRO A 147 2.13 -22.58 -6.00
CA PRO A 147 1.65 -23.38 -4.89
C PRO A 147 0.18 -23.71 -5.09
N THR A 148 -0.16 -24.99 -5.03
CA THR A 148 -1.56 -25.44 -5.10
C THR A 148 -2.19 -25.25 -3.74
N ASP A 149 -3.23 -24.43 -3.69
CA ASP A 149 -4.01 -24.21 -2.47
C ASP A 149 -4.85 -25.44 -2.13
N LYS A 150 -5.21 -25.56 -0.86
CA LYS A 150 -6.14 -26.63 -0.43
C LYS A 150 -7.52 -26.39 -1.04
N PRO A 151 -8.16 -27.41 -1.61
CA PRO A 151 -9.51 -27.23 -2.12
C PRO A 151 -10.47 -26.98 -0.96
N LEU A 152 -11.35 -26.01 -1.14
CA LEU A 152 -12.44 -25.67 -0.22
C LEU A 152 -13.76 -26.01 -0.88
N SER A 153 -14.71 -26.54 -0.11
CA SER A 153 -16.09 -26.65 -0.53
C SER A 153 -16.73 -25.27 -0.70
N MET A 154 -17.82 -25.17 -1.45
CA MET A 154 -18.56 -23.90 -1.60
C MET A 154 -18.99 -23.33 -0.25
N LEU A 155 -19.44 -24.19 0.68
CA LEU A 155 -19.85 -23.76 2.02
C LEU A 155 -18.67 -23.20 2.83
N GLU A 156 -17.49 -23.83 2.76
CA GLU A 156 -16.28 -23.31 3.40
C GLU A 156 -15.85 -21.98 2.79
N MET A 157 -15.91 -21.84 1.45
CA MET A 157 -15.60 -20.56 0.79
C MET A 157 -16.50 -19.43 1.27
N VAL A 158 -17.82 -19.65 1.34
CA VAL A 158 -18.78 -18.65 1.84
C VAL A 158 -18.48 -18.27 3.30
N LYS A 159 -18.07 -19.22 4.13
CA LYS A 159 -17.71 -18.96 5.54
C LYS A 159 -16.39 -18.22 5.68
N CYS A 160 -15.41 -18.50 4.82
CA CYS A 160 -14.04 -17.98 4.95
C CYS A 160 -13.82 -16.64 4.25
N ASP A 161 -14.36 -16.47 3.03
CA ASP A 161 -14.11 -15.29 2.16
C ASP A 161 -15.13 -14.17 2.41
N ARG A 162 -15.18 -13.68 3.66
CA ARG A 162 -16.10 -12.63 4.10
C ARG A 162 -15.50 -11.21 4.12
N GLY A 163 -14.22 -11.07 3.78
CA GLY A 163 -13.52 -9.79 3.87
C GLY A 163 -13.22 -9.34 5.30
N GLY A 164 -13.01 -8.05 5.50
CA GLY A 164 -12.87 -7.43 6.80
C GLY A 164 -14.21 -7.31 7.54
N HIS A 165 -14.15 -7.03 8.84
CA HIS A 165 -15.34 -6.74 9.64
C HIS A 165 -15.66 -5.23 9.61
N TYR A 166 -16.92 -4.91 9.61
CA TYR A 166 -17.44 -3.57 9.87
C TYR A 166 -18.75 -3.70 10.64
N ASP A 167 -18.95 -2.80 11.58
CA ASP A 167 -20.23 -2.62 12.24
C ASP A 167 -20.97 -1.45 11.60
N ASP A 168 -22.28 -1.56 11.49
CA ASP A 168 -23.12 -0.43 11.10
C ASP A 168 -22.96 0.68 12.13
N PRO A 169 -22.76 1.93 11.71
CA PRO A 169 -22.62 3.03 12.65
C PRO A 169 -23.92 3.26 13.41
N VAL A 170 -23.79 3.67 14.67
CA VAL A 170 -24.95 4.03 15.51
C VAL A 170 -25.59 5.29 14.93
N VAL A 171 -26.82 5.16 14.41
CA VAL A 171 -27.58 6.29 13.83
C VAL A 171 -27.79 7.37 14.88
N GLY A 172 -27.59 8.63 14.51
CA GLY A 172 -27.81 9.77 15.38
C GLY A 172 -26.67 10.77 15.43
N PHE A 173 -26.78 11.70 16.39
CA PHE A 173 -25.80 12.74 16.64
C PHE A 173 -24.91 12.36 17.84
N HIS A 174 -23.62 12.30 17.60
CA HIS A 174 -22.62 11.93 18.60
C HIS A 174 -21.65 13.08 18.85
N LYS A 175 -21.37 13.38 20.12
CA LYS A 175 -20.40 14.39 20.54
C LYS A 175 -19.12 13.74 21.07
N ASP A 176 -18.00 14.47 20.93
CA ASP A 176 -16.71 14.10 21.49
C ASP A 176 -16.30 12.66 21.13
N VAL A 177 -16.32 12.33 19.83
CA VAL A 177 -15.96 11.01 19.30
C VAL A 177 -14.48 10.97 18.96
N ALA A 178 -13.73 10.04 19.53
CA ALA A 178 -12.33 9.81 19.19
C ALA A 178 -12.19 8.74 18.11
N GLU A 179 -11.29 8.97 17.17
CA GLU A 179 -10.89 8.02 16.13
C GLU A 179 -9.53 7.43 16.47
N ILE A 180 -9.45 6.09 16.43
CA ILE A 180 -8.22 5.33 16.50
C ILE A 180 -8.11 4.39 15.32
N ASP A 181 -6.91 4.24 14.76
CA ASP A 181 -6.66 3.48 13.52
C ASP A 181 -5.39 2.64 13.61
N PHE A 182 -5.43 1.39 13.16
CA PHE A 182 -4.26 0.55 13.12
C PHE A 182 -3.26 0.98 12.04
N THR A 183 -2.04 1.18 12.42
CA THR A 183 -0.99 1.48 11.47
C THR A 183 -0.58 0.25 10.67
N SER A 184 -1.14 0.09 9.45
CA SER A 184 -0.83 -1.04 8.56
C SER A 184 -1.21 -2.41 9.14
N MET A 185 -2.45 -2.57 9.59
CA MET A 185 -2.94 -3.78 10.25
C MET A 185 -2.62 -5.07 9.49
N TYR A 186 -3.03 -5.19 8.22
CA TYR A 186 -2.81 -6.40 7.44
C TYR A 186 -1.33 -6.80 7.29
N PRO A 187 -0.38 -5.89 7.00
CA PRO A 187 1.04 -6.21 7.06
C PRO A 187 1.52 -6.77 8.39
N TRP A 188 1.05 -6.22 9.50
CA TRP A 188 1.39 -6.71 10.83
C TRP A 188 0.78 -8.08 11.11
N LEU A 189 -0.47 -8.32 10.73
CA LEU A 189 -1.10 -9.64 10.83
C LEU A 189 -0.32 -10.68 10.03
N ILE A 190 0.09 -10.38 8.79
CA ILE A 190 0.94 -11.25 7.98
C ILE A 190 2.23 -11.58 8.72
N TYR A 191 2.87 -10.59 9.33
CA TYR A 191 4.14 -10.76 10.01
C TYR A 191 4.01 -11.51 11.35
N ASN A 192 3.05 -11.11 12.21
CA ASN A 192 2.86 -11.67 13.55
C ASN A 192 2.42 -13.13 13.47
N HIS A 193 1.43 -13.43 12.63
CA HIS A 193 0.88 -14.78 12.44
C HIS A 193 1.59 -15.60 11.36
N ASN A 194 2.74 -15.14 10.89
CA ASN A 194 3.59 -15.91 9.97
C ASN A 194 2.89 -16.38 8.68
N ILE A 195 1.97 -15.56 8.12
CA ILE A 195 1.13 -15.95 6.98
C ILE A 195 1.94 -15.95 5.67
N SER A 196 2.07 -17.12 5.08
CA SER A 196 2.78 -17.35 3.82
C SER A 196 2.36 -18.67 3.19
N ALA A 197 2.45 -18.82 1.89
CA ALA A 197 2.14 -20.10 1.26
C ALA A 197 3.01 -21.25 1.77
N ASP A 198 4.29 -21.02 2.00
CA ASP A 198 5.24 -22.00 2.52
C ASP A 198 4.97 -22.41 3.97
N THR A 199 4.28 -21.58 4.76
CA THR A 199 3.88 -21.92 6.14
C THR A 199 2.49 -22.55 6.21
N ILE A 200 1.55 -22.13 5.36
CA ILE A 200 0.19 -22.71 5.29
C ILE A 200 0.22 -24.13 4.70
N LEU A 201 1.07 -24.35 3.71
CA LEU A 201 1.20 -25.65 3.05
C LEU A 201 2.19 -26.59 3.73
N SER A 202 2.83 -26.17 4.83
CA SER A 202 3.79 -26.95 5.59
C SER A 202 3.10 -27.98 6.49
N ASP A 203 3.68 -29.16 6.57
CA ASP A 203 3.27 -30.22 7.54
C ASP A 203 4.11 -30.22 8.82
N LYS A 204 5.06 -29.27 8.97
CA LYS A 204 5.95 -29.17 10.13
C LYS A 204 5.33 -28.27 11.20
N GLY A 205 5.07 -28.80 12.39
CA GLY A 205 4.59 -28.05 13.56
C GLY A 205 5.72 -27.41 14.40
N PRO A 206 5.42 -26.60 15.41
CA PRO A 206 4.05 -26.31 15.90
C PRO A 206 3.21 -25.49 14.94
N PHE A 207 1.88 -25.49 15.18
CA PHE A 207 0.91 -24.84 14.30
C PHE A 207 0.02 -23.87 15.04
N GLU A 208 -0.28 -22.74 14.42
CA GLU A 208 -1.33 -21.82 14.78
C GLU A 208 -2.60 -22.11 13.95
N ARG A 209 -3.76 -22.12 14.59
CA ARG A 209 -5.06 -22.26 13.90
C ARG A 209 -5.62 -20.89 13.61
N ILE A 210 -6.24 -20.73 12.44
CA ILE A 210 -6.88 -19.51 12.04
C ILE A 210 -8.38 -19.62 12.27
N PRO A 211 -9.02 -18.61 12.90
CA PRO A 211 -10.48 -18.59 13.08
C PRO A 211 -11.21 -18.69 11.75
N ASP A 212 -12.31 -19.43 11.71
CA ASP A 212 -13.21 -19.57 10.54
C ASP A 212 -12.56 -20.10 9.24
N VAL A 213 -11.26 -20.32 9.19
CA VAL A 213 -10.56 -20.79 7.99
C VAL A 213 -9.96 -22.18 8.27
N PRO A 214 -10.25 -23.22 7.46
CA PRO A 214 -9.82 -24.60 7.71
C PRO A 214 -8.34 -24.80 7.36
N VAL A 215 -7.47 -23.89 7.77
CA VAL A 215 -6.03 -23.97 7.60
C VAL A 215 -5.30 -23.77 8.93
N ARG A 216 -4.08 -24.23 8.96
CA ARG A 216 -3.15 -24.02 10.06
C ARG A 216 -1.86 -23.44 9.51
N ILE A 217 -1.22 -22.58 10.27
CA ILE A 217 0.04 -21.95 9.90
C ILE A 217 1.19 -22.58 10.68
N SER A 218 2.20 -23.05 9.99
CA SER A 218 3.40 -23.59 10.62
C SER A 218 4.21 -22.46 11.29
N LEU A 219 4.62 -22.69 12.52
CA LEU A 219 5.54 -21.84 13.27
C LEU A 219 6.97 -22.41 13.31
N ALA A 220 7.22 -23.54 12.63
CA ALA A 220 8.53 -24.20 12.60
C ALA A 220 9.63 -23.35 11.93
N HIS A 221 9.24 -22.43 11.05
CA HIS A 221 10.15 -21.50 10.38
C HIS A 221 9.46 -20.18 10.08
N LYS A 222 10.23 -19.11 9.87
CA LYS A 222 9.67 -17.84 9.44
C LYS A 222 9.39 -17.87 7.95
N GLY A 223 8.13 -17.64 7.57
CA GLY A 223 7.66 -17.65 6.20
C GLY A 223 8.37 -16.65 5.28
N LEU A 224 8.36 -16.93 3.99
CA LEU A 224 9.00 -16.08 2.98
C LEU A 224 8.31 -14.73 2.84
N ILE A 225 6.97 -14.68 2.85
CA ILE A 225 6.20 -13.45 2.73
C ILE A 225 6.42 -12.53 3.93
N PRO A 226 6.26 -12.96 5.20
CA PRO A 226 6.59 -12.15 6.37
C PRO A 226 8.04 -11.66 6.38
N SER A 227 8.98 -12.51 5.96
CA SER A 227 10.40 -12.16 5.90
C SER A 227 10.70 -11.08 4.84
N ALA A 228 10.03 -11.12 3.68
CA ALA A 228 10.16 -10.11 2.63
C ALA A 228 9.48 -8.79 3.02
N LEU A 229 8.42 -8.86 3.82
CA LEU A 229 7.60 -7.71 4.22
C LEU A 229 8.23 -6.89 5.35
N LYS A 230 8.92 -7.55 6.28
CA LYS A 230 9.48 -6.94 7.49
C LYS A 230 10.35 -5.70 7.22
N PRO A 231 11.27 -5.68 6.25
CA PRO A 231 12.05 -4.48 5.95
C PRO A 231 11.21 -3.26 5.57
N PHE A 232 10.11 -3.46 4.86
CA PHE A 232 9.18 -2.37 4.50
C PHE A 232 8.43 -1.83 5.74
N ILE A 233 7.97 -2.72 6.62
CA ILE A 233 7.33 -2.35 7.88
C ILE A 233 8.30 -1.54 8.74
N ASP A 234 9.51 -2.07 9.01
CA ASP A 234 10.48 -1.46 9.90
C ASP A 234 10.91 -0.06 9.42
N ARG A 235 11.20 0.06 8.12
CA ARG A 235 11.58 1.34 7.54
C ARG A 235 10.45 2.35 7.62
N ARG A 236 9.20 1.94 7.33
CA ARG A 236 8.06 2.83 7.46
C ARG A 236 7.84 3.26 8.91
N MET A 237 7.94 2.35 9.88
CA MET A 237 7.80 2.68 11.30
C MET A 237 8.92 3.61 11.77
N HIS A 238 10.16 3.40 11.33
CA HIS A 238 11.27 4.29 11.60
C HIS A 238 10.99 5.71 11.09
N TYR A 239 10.48 5.86 9.86
CA TYR A 239 10.15 7.16 9.28
C TYR A 239 8.96 7.84 9.98
N LYS A 240 7.94 7.08 10.42
CA LYS A 240 6.83 7.63 11.21
C LYS A 240 7.30 8.14 12.58
N LYS A 241 8.25 7.46 13.22
CA LYS A 241 8.83 7.89 14.51
C LYS A 241 9.73 9.13 14.37
N ASN A 242 10.30 9.35 13.21
CA ASN A 242 11.22 10.49 12.92
C ASN A 242 10.68 11.32 11.74
N PRO A 243 9.62 12.11 11.90
CA PRO A 243 8.84 12.71 10.82
C PRO A 243 9.47 13.99 10.25
N THR A 244 10.60 13.86 9.55
CA THR A 244 11.13 14.94 8.68
C THR A 244 10.36 14.97 7.36
N GLU A 245 10.40 16.05 6.59
CA GLU A 245 9.76 16.13 5.27
C GLU A 245 10.25 15.03 4.33
N LEU A 246 11.54 14.72 4.36
CA LEU A 246 12.11 13.61 3.60
C LEU A 246 11.54 12.25 4.03
N ASN A 247 11.45 12.03 5.34
CA ASN A 247 10.92 10.77 5.88
C ASN A 247 9.42 10.61 5.64
N LYS A 248 8.64 11.70 5.66
CA LYS A 248 7.22 11.66 5.29
C LYS A 248 7.04 11.18 3.84
N ARG A 249 7.83 11.72 2.89
CA ARG A 249 7.80 11.30 1.48
C ARG A 249 8.19 9.83 1.30
N ARG A 250 9.25 9.37 1.99
CA ARG A 250 9.66 7.96 1.99
C ARG A 250 8.59 7.04 2.58
N ALA A 251 8.03 7.42 3.74
CA ALA A 251 6.96 6.66 4.39
C ALA A 251 5.71 6.53 3.52
N LYS A 252 5.37 7.57 2.73
CA LYS A 252 4.24 7.57 1.79
C LYS A 252 4.42 6.50 0.71
N GLY A 253 5.60 6.38 0.10
CA GLY A 253 5.89 5.33 -0.87
C GLY A 253 5.76 3.93 -0.28
N LEU A 254 6.33 3.71 0.91
CA LEU A 254 6.25 2.41 1.60
C LEU A 254 4.82 2.04 2.01
N LYS A 255 3.98 3.04 2.35
CA LYS A 255 2.55 2.80 2.66
C LYS A 255 1.87 2.03 1.54
N TRP A 256 2.07 2.44 0.29
CA TRP A 256 1.40 1.82 -0.85
C TRP A 256 1.86 0.39 -1.13
N VAL A 257 3.14 0.07 -0.90
CA VAL A 257 3.63 -1.32 -0.98
C VAL A 257 2.93 -2.18 0.08
N LEU A 258 2.84 -1.68 1.31
CA LEU A 258 2.23 -2.38 2.45
C LEU A 258 0.71 -2.55 2.28
N VAL A 259 0.00 -1.52 1.82
CA VAL A 259 -1.44 -1.62 1.52
C VAL A 259 -1.72 -2.63 0.40
N SER A 260 -0.86 -2.66 -0.62
CA SER A 260 -1.05 -3.55 -1.76
C SER A 260 -0.73 -5.01 -1.47
N CYS A 261 0.18 -5.31 -0.52
CA CYS A 261 0.71 -6.66 -0.33
C CYS A 261 -0.39 -7.69 0.00
N TYR A 262 -1.38 -7.33 0.79
CA TYR A 262 -2.51 -8.17 1.15
C TYR A 262 -3.31 -8.65 -0.07
N GLY A 263 -3.72 -7.72 -0.95
CA GLY A 263 -4.48 -8.05 -2.16
C GLY A 263 -3.70 -8.94 -3.14
N TYR A 264 -2.37 -8.82 -3.15
CA TYR A 264 -1.52 -9.66 -3.98
C TYR A 264 -1.47 -11.13 -3.55
N LEU A 265 -1.78 -11.45 -2.30
CA LEU A 265 -1.83 -12.84 -1.84
C LEU A 265 -2.95 -13.66 -2.51
N LYS A 266 -4.03 -13.01 -2.95
CA LYS A 266 -5.11 -13.62 -3.75
C LYS A 266 -4.86 -13.46 -5.27
N PHE A 267 -3.86 -12.65 -5.67
CA PHE A 267 -3.62 -12.37 -7.07
C PHE A 267 -2.98 -13.56 -7.79
N ARG A 268 -3.62 -14.02 -8.87
CA ARG A 268 -3.20 -15.18 -9.64
C ARG A 268 -1.75 -15.11 -10.12
N GLU A 269 -1.23 -13.92 -10.45
CA GLU A 269 0.13 -13.76 -10.98
C GLU A 269 1.19 -13.55 -9.89
N PHE A 270 0.81 -13.50 -8.62
CA PHE A 270 1.75 -13.40 -7.50
C PHE A 270 2.38 -14.76 -7.19
N LYS A 271 3.72 -14.84 -7.07
CA LYS A 271 4.48 -16.10 -7.08
C LYS A 271 4.18 -17.04 -5.91
N LEU A 272 3.90 -16.50 -4.74
CA LEU A 272 3.48 -17.25 -3.53
C LEU A 272 2.05 -16.89 -3.11
N GLY A 273 1.22 -16.42 -4.05
CA GLY A 273 -0.18 -16.12 -3.77
C GLY A 273 -1.01 -17.40 -3.72
N ILE A 274 -1.73 -17.59 -2.59
CA ILE A 274 -2.78 -18.58 -2.43
C ILE A 274 -3.99 -17.93 -1.78
N PRO A 275 -5.23 -18.20 -2.23
CA PRO A 275 -6.45 -17.62 -1.68
C PRO A 275 -6.61 -17.79 -0.18
N THR A 276 -6.22 -18.94 0.39
CA THR A 276 -6.30 -19.19 1.83
C THR A 276 -5.43 -18.25 2.66
N SER A 277 -4.31 -17.75 2.14
CA SER A 277 -3.52 -16.71 2.82
C SER A 277 -4.30 -15.41 2.98
N HIS A 278 -5.04 -15.00 1.95
CA HIS A 278 -5.89 -13.80 1.98
C HIS A 278 -7.06 -13.99 2.96
N MET A 279 -7.71 -15.15 2.93
CA MET A 279 -8.81 -15.47 3.85
C MET A 279 -8.35 -15.47 5.30
N ALA A 280 -7.16 -16.02 5.58
CA ALA A 280 -6.56 -16.03 6.92
C ALA A 280 -6.35 -14.62 7.47
N ILE A 281 -5.84 -13.70 6.64
CA ILE A 281 -5.65 -12.30 7.05
C ILE A 281 -6.99 -11.64 7.36
N CYS A 282 -8.01 -11.85 6.53
CA CYS A 282 -9.35 -11.30 6.76
C CYS A 282 -9.98 -11.85 8.05
N ALA A 283 -9.80 -13.15 8.34
CA ALA A 283 -10.31 -13.76 9.54
C ALA A 283 -9.65 -13.19 10.81
N LEU A 284 -8.33 -13.09 10.82
CA LEU A 284 -7.58 -12.49 11.92
C LEU A 284 -7.90 -10.99 12.10
N SER A 285 -8.09 -10.27 11.00
CA SER A 285 -8.52 -8.86 11.04
C SER A 285 -9.88 -8.68 11.70
N ARG A 286 -10.84 -9.55 11.36
CA ARG A 286 -12.17 -9.55 12.00
C ARG A 286 -12.07 -9.82 13.50
N GLU A 287 -11.30 -10.85 13.90
CA GLU A 287 -11.09 -11.18 15.30
C GLU A 287 -10.45 -10.03 16.07
N THR A 288 -9.37 -9.46 15.52
CA THR A 288 -8.68 -8.31 16.12
C THR A 288 -9.62 -7.11 16.33
N LEU A 289 -10.48 -6.79 15.35
CA LEU A 289 -11.43 -5.68 15.47
C LEU A 289 -12.50 -5.98 16.52
N VAL A 290 -13.03 -7.20 16.57
CA VAL A 290 -14.01 -7.62 17.59
C VAL A 290 -13.39 -7.55 18.99
N ASP A 291 -12.15 -7.96 19.15
CA ASP A 291 -11.45 -7.85 20.43
C ASP A 291 -11.23 -6.39 20.84
N MET A 292 -10.91 -5.50 19.90
CA MET A 292 -10.85 -4.05 20.19
C MET A 292 -12.19 -3.50 20.66
N ILE A 293 -13.29 -3.89 20.01
CA ILE A 293 -14.64 -3.46 20.41
C ILE A 293 -14.93 -3.90 21.85
N ARG A 294 -14.63 -5.15 22.21
CA ARG A 294 -14.79 -5.67 23.56
C ARG A 294 -13.95 -4.91 24.58
N LEU A 295 -12.65 -4.73 24.28
CA LEU A 295 -11.75 -3.95 25.14
C LEU A 295 -12.24 -2.50 25.35
N ALA A 296 -12.75 -1.85 24.30
CA ALA A 296 -13.32 -0.52 24.41
C ALA A 296 -14.54 -0.49 25.34
N GLN A 297 -15.44 -1.47 25.18
CA GLN A 297 -16.65 -1.59 26.02
C GLN A 297 -16.31 -1.85 27.50
N ASP A 298 -15.32 -2.71 27.77
CA ASP A 298 -14.85 -3.03 29.12
C ASP A 298 -14.21 -1.80 29.81
N LYS A 299 -13.61 -0.89 29.03
CA LYS A 299 -13.06 0.39 29.50
C LYS A 299 -14.11 1.50 29.69
N GLY A 300 -15.38 1.23 29.44
CA GLY A 300 -16.46 2.19 29.55
C GLY A 300 -16.64 3.13 28.37
N PHE A 301 -16.05 2.77 27.22
CA PHE A 301 -16.34 3.43 25.97
C PHE A 301 -17.59 2.84 25.30
N GLU A 302 -18.27 3.65 24.53
CA GLU A 302 -19.28 3.26 23.56
C GLU A 302 -18.65 3.31 22.17
N VAL A 303 -18.77 2.24 21.41
CA VAL A 303 -18.32 2.19 20.02
C VAL A 303 -19.42 2.75 19.14
N VAL A 304 -19.14 3.83 18.45
CA VAL A 304 -20.07 4.52 17.54
C VAL A 304 -20.02 3.92 16.16
N ASN A 305 -18.83 3.51 15.74
CA ASN A 305 -18.60 2.86 14.45
C ASN A 305 -17.29 2.05 14.50
N ALA A 306 -17.23 0.96 13.71
CA ALA A 306 -16.02 0.16 13.53
C ALA A 306 -15.89 -0.28 12.10
N ILE A 307 -14.74 0.02 11.45
CA ILE A 307 -14.51 -0.27 10.03
C ILE A 307 -13.11 -0.85 9.87
N VAL A 308 -13.03 -2.14 9.61
CA VAL A 308 -11.82 -2.90 9.25
C VAL A 308 -10.65 -2.73 10.24
N ASP A 309 -10.03 -1.56 10.28
CA ASP A 309 -8.85 -1.22 11.09
C ASP A 309 -9.03 0.05 11.91
N SER A 310 -10.21 0.69 11.83
CA SER A 310 -10.54 1.92 12.55
C SER A 310 -11.67 1.70 13.55
N LEU A 311 -11.61 2.38 14.69
CA LEU A 311 -12.64 2.38 15.73
C LEU A 311 -12.96 3.81 16.14
N TYR A 312 -14.26 4.13 16.19
CA TYR A 312 -14.80 5.41 16.63
C TYR A 312 -15.47 5.23 17.99
N ILE A 313 -14.92 5.87 19.01
CA ILE A 313 -15.33 5.67 20.40
C ILE A 313 -15.69 6.98 21.08
N LYS A 314 -16.66 6.93 21.97
CA LYS A 314 -17.00 8.01 22.93
C LYS A 314 -17.16 7.44 24.33
N ARG A 315 -17.21 8.29 25.34
CA ARG A 315 -17.48 7.83 26.69
C ARG A 315 -18.96 7.44 26.87
N ARG A 316 -19.21 6.31 27.52
CA ARG A 316 -20.57 5.83 27.79
C ARG A 316 -21.32 6.72 28.80
N ASP A 317 -20.58 7.40 29.72
CA ASP A 317 -21.13 8.32 30.68
C ASP A 317 -21.40 9.73 30.13
N ASN A 318 -21.32 9.93 28.84
CA ASN A 318 -21.48 11.18 28.09
C ASN A 318 -20.55 12.32 28.55
N LYS A 319 -19.53 12.06 29.36
CA LYS A 319 -18.48 13.03 29.63
C LYS A 319 -17.56 13.17 28.42
N LYS A 320 -16.89 14.31 28.37
CA LYS A 320 -15.92 14.57 27.33
C LYS A 320 -14.75 13.58 27.38
N ILE A 321 -14.45 12.91 26.26
CA ILE A 321 -13.29 12.05 26.13
C ILE A 321 -12.01 12.90 26.06
N THR A 322 -10.93 12.46 26.70
CA THR A 322 -9.65 13.17 26.69
C THR A 322 -8.63 12.46 25.82
N GLU A 323 -7.75 13.24 25.22
CA GLU A 323 -6.65 12.71 24.39
C GLU A 323 -5.76 11.72 25.19
N LYS A 324 -5.55 11.99 26.49
CA LYS A 324 -4.76 11.10 27.36
C LYS A 324 -5.40 9.73 27.49
N GLU A 325 -6.70 9.68 27.79
CA GLU A 325 -7.46 8.41 27.92
C GLU A 325 -7.38 7.60 26.64
N VAL A 326 -7.55 8.24 25.47
CA VAL A 326 -7.48 7.54 24.17
C VAL A 326 -6.07 7.04 23.89
N LYS A 327 -5.04 7.83 24.16
CA LYS A 327 -3.63 7.40 23.99
C LYS A 327 -3.25 6.26 24.93
N ASP A 328 -3.75 6.26 26.16
CA ASP A 328 -3.51 5.17 27.10
C ASP A 328 -4.23 3.90 26.62
N PHE A 329 -5.44 4.02 26.09
CA PHE A 329 -6.18 2.92 25.47
C PHE A 329 -5.48 2.39 24.22
N CYS A 330 -4.96 3.26 23.36
CA CYS A 330 -4.14 2.83 22.20
C CYS A 330 -2.93 1.99 22.63
N ARG A 331 -2.22 2.38 23.69
CA ARG A 331 -1.09 1.58 24.20
C ARG A 331 -1.52 0.20 24.69
N GLU A 332 -2.67 0.10 25.33
CA GLU A 332 -3.21 -1.19 25.79
C GLU A 332 -3.55 -2.10 24.62
N ILE A 333 -4.21 -1.56 23.56
CA ILE A 333 -4.49 -2.30 22.33
C ILE A 333 -3.18 -2.75 21.65
N GLU A 334 -2.18 -1.86 21.57
CA GLU A 334 -0.89 -2.20 20.98
C GLU A 334 -0.18 -3.33 21.75
N LEU A 335 -0.26 -3.31 23.08
CA LEU A 335 0.28 -4.39 23.92
C LEU A 335 -0.47 -5.70 23.73
N TYR A 336 -1.78 -5.66 23.58
CA TYR A 336 -2.62 -6.84 23.41
C TYR A 336 -2.46 -7.47 22.02
N THR A 337 -2.47 -6.65 20.98
CA THR A 337 -2.47 -7.14 19.58
C THR A 337 -1.06 -7.28 18.97
N GLY A 338 -0.07 -6.61 19.54
CA GLY A 338 1.26 -6.46 18.93
C GLY A 338 1.25 -5.64 17.63
N ILE A 339 0.18 -4.88 17.36
CA ILE A 339 0.01 -4.06 16.15
C ILE A 339 -0.03 -2.59 16.55
N PRO A 340 0.82 -1.72 15.97
CA PRO A 340 0.79 -0.30 16.27
C PRO A 340 -0.54 0.33 15.89
N ILE A 341 -1.10 1.11 16.80
CA ILE A 341 -2.34 1.87 16.61
C ILE A 341 -2.08 3.35 16.83
N SER A 342 -2.72 4.20 16.08
CA SER A 342 -2.62 5.65 16.19
C SER A 342 -3.93 6.28 16.63
N PHE A 343 -3.82 7.31 17.46
CA PHE A 343 -4.88 8.23 17.73
C PHE A 343 -4.91 9.29 16.63
N GLU A 344 -6.01 9.35 15.88
CA GLU A 344 -6.14 10.26 14.70
C GLU A 344 -6.74 11.61 15.10
N GLY A 345 -7.62 11.64 16.12
CA GLY A 345 -8.20 12.89 16.61
C GLY A 345 -9.49 12.70 17.41
N ILE A 346 -10.02 13.83 17.92
CA ILE A 346 -11.34 13.89 18.54
C ILE A 346 -12.22 14.82 17.71
N PHE A 347 -13.28 14.27 17.16
CA PHE A 347 -14.33 15.03 16.47
C PHE A 347 -15.24 15.69 17.53
N LYS A 348 -15.47 16.99 17.41
CA LYS A 348 -16.41 17.71 18.29
C LYS A 348 -17.82 17.13 18.19
N TRP A 349 -18.20 16.71 16.99
CA TRP A 349 -19.46 16.02 16.71
C TRP A 349 -19.35 15.22 15.42
N MET A 350 -20.17 14.19 15.33
CA MET A 350 -20.32 13.30 14.19
C MET A 350 -21.79 12.94 14.05
N VAL A 351 -22.29 12.80 12.82
CA VAL A 351 -23.68 12.44 12.53
C VAL A 351 -23.71 11.26 11.58
N PHE A 352 -24.43 10.22 11.96
CA PHE A 352 -24.80 9.14 11.07
C PHE A 352 -26.29 9.23 10.77
N LEU A 353 -26.62 9.39 9.48
CA LEU A 353 -27.99 9.57 9.03
C LEU A 353 -28.68 8.20 8.88
N PRO A 354 -29.97 8.09 9.20
CA PRO A 354 -30.73 6.89 8.93
C PRO A 354 -30.94 6.70 7.44
N SER A 355 -31.06 5.43 7.02
CA SER A 355 -31.45 5.08 5.66
C SER A 355 -32.85 5.63 5.35
N VAL A 356 -33.06 6.00 4.08
CA VAL A 356 -34.38 6.46 3.61
C VAL A 356 -35.41 5.31 3.61
N ILE A 357 -34.95 4.09 3.42
CA ILE A 357 -35.78 2.88 3.34
C ILE A 357 -36.03 2.28 4.71
N ASP A 358 -35.01 2.23 5.54
CA ASP A 358 -35.05 1.65 6.89
C ASP A 358 -34.43 2.63 7.89
N LYS A 359 -35.29 3.28 8.70
CA LYS A 359 -34.86 4.32 9.63
C LYS A 359 -34.00 3.82 10.80
N GLU A 360 -33.95 2.52 11.03
CA GLU A 360 -33.10 1.90 12.07
C GLU A 360 -31.70 1.60 11.55
N ARG A 361 -31.51 1.61 10.23
CA ARG A 361 -30.20 1.40 9.60
C ARG A 361 -29.57 2.70 9.14
N PRO A 362 -28.25 2.79 9.16
CA PRO A 362 -27.53 3.92 8.59
C PRO A 362 -27.68 3.97 7.06
N LEU A 363 -27.45 5.16 6.51
CA LEU A 363 -27.53 5.44 5.08
C LEU A 363 -26.32 4.84 4.37
#